data_a6627eb589836638d809993ec527cdd7
#
_entry.id   a6627eb589836638d809993ec527cdd7
#
_cell.length_a   1.000
_cell.length_b   1.000
_cell.length_c   1.000
_cell.angle_alpha   90.00
_cell.angle_beta   90.00
_cell.angle_gamma   90.00
#
_symmetry.space_group_name_H-M   'P 1'
#
loop_
_entity.id
_entity.type
_entity.pdbx_description
1 polymer ?
#
loop_
_entity_poly.entity_id
_entity_poly.type
_entity_poly.pdbx_seq_one_letter_code
_entity_poly.pdbx_strand_id
1 'polypeptide(L)'
;MYKRQLKSYNGSFDDGTAYYEFTQRLGYALLLKTDYAAAVQSVCCAVPGCAHDTDACPAYFPGRAGRYTVVAAGDTVYVWHISFFYDDQSWDDYWAEKLASGVRDREPFDTLTDAEFEAEYRGIWTEQSTPPCLYAVDPAAGKTRTDLPLTYRDYTMDACDGSTLYGEGVTIPYRTQVSPGRIGPTPACRIDLATGQAETFVLEPTEHYLAGFDGALLTCRYVADAPLPTDAEQYAAAIQSATVEIDRLDPRTGARTGLTERPYSNADYENNGCFIGVYNGKAYFEEREIIPGSGFRRTVLTTVDAAGRAETVWDPWPQAEWVLGDDGGRYIWLYRDNYNTSYAACALLDTETGQITPVTQALQTGSGAVSLRGKAHDGRWLVVIGADSAGRTTAYGLIDADQFAAGSTDWQPVAMWQG
;
A
#
# COMPACT_ATOMS: atom_id res chain seq x y z
N MET A 1 12.87 -8.85 -10.89
CA MET A 1 11.44 -9.28 -10.89
C MET A 1 10.72 -8.36 -9.92
N TYR A 2 9.86 -7.47 -10.42
CA TYR A 2 9.08 -6.56 -9.56
C TYR A 2 8.02 -7.38 -8.84
N LYS A 3 8.22 -7.60 -7.56
CA LYS A 3 7.33 -8.45 -6.78
C LYS A 3 6.36 -7.63 -5.98
N ARG A 4 5.46 -6.84 -6.55
CA ARG A 4 4.35 -6.19 -5.89
C ARG A 4 4.42 -4.69 -5.73
N GLN A 5 3.26 -4.10 -5.94
CA GLN A 5 2.90 -2.78 -5.47
C GLN A 5 3.03 -2.73 -3.94
N LEU A 6 3.81 -1.81 -3.42
CA LEU A 6 3.79 -1.48 -2.01
C LEU A 6 2.43 -0.84 -1.71
N LYS A 7 1.58 -1.53 -0.96
CA LYS A 7 0.34 -0.93 -0.47
C LYS A 7 0.71 0.10 0.59
N SER A 8 0.71 1.36 0.25
CA SER A 8 1.26 2.48 1.00
C SER A 8 0.57 2.79 2.34
N TYR A 9 -0.55 2.19 2.68
CA TYR A 9 -1.33 2.63 3.83
C TYR A 9 -1.27 1.75 5.08
N ASN A 10 -0.73 0.54 5.02
CA ASN A 10 -0.73 -0.37 6.16
C ASN A 10 0.65 -0.89 6.57
N GLY A 11 1.71 -0.41 5.96
CA GLY A 11 3.08 -0.81 6.32
C GLY A 11 3.39 -2.31 6.20
N SER A 12 2.55 -3.09 5.54
CA SER A 12 2.71 -4.55 5.44
C SER A 12 3.28 -5.00 4.10
N PHE A 13 3.97 -6.12 4.11
CA PHE A 13 4.55 -6.74 2.92
C PHE A 13 4.47 -8.27 2.99
N ASP A 14 4.24 -8.90 1.85
CA ASP A 14 4.21 -10.35 1.69
C ASP A 14 5.19 -10.74 0.59
N ASP A 15 6.19 -11.55 0.91
CA ASP A 15 7.19 -12.06 -0.03
C ASP A 15 6.85 -13.45 -0.59
N GLY A 16 5.71 -14.01 -0.20
CA GLY A 16 5.25 -15.35 -0.55
C GLY A 16 5.83 -16.45 0.34
N THR A 17 6.76 -16.16 1.24
CA THR A 17 7.26 -17.07 2.29
C THR A 17 6.81 -16.62 3.65
N ALA A 18 6.64 -15.32 3.83
CA ALA A 18 6.20 -14.70 5.06
C ALA A 18 5.42 -13.41 4.81
N TYR A 19 4.61 -13.03 5.77
CA TYR A 19 3.93 -11.75 5.83
C TYR A 19 4.55 -10.90 6.93
N TYR A 20 4.88 -9.66 6.60
CA TYR A 20 5.48 -8.69 7.51
C TYR A 20 4.52 -7.56 7.78
N GLU A 21 4.35 -7.19 9.04
CA GLU A 21 3.48 -6.10 9.45
C GLU A 21 4.00 -5.42 10.71
N PHE A 22 3.53 -4.20 10.98
CA PHE A 22 3.80 -3.51 12.22
C PHE A 22 2.64 -3.64 13.19
N THR A 23 2.94 -3.90 14.46
CA THR A 23 1.98 -3.77 15.55
C THR A 23 2.31 -2.55 16.40
N GLN A 24 1.29 -1.77 16.76
CA GLN A 24 1.45 -0.59 17.61
C GLN A 24 1.62 -1.00 19.07
N ARG A 25 2.60 -0.39 19.72
CA ARG A 25 2.83 -0.42 21.15
C ARG A 25 2.83 1.01 21.69
N LEU A 26 2.86 1.15 22.99
CA LEU A 26 2.94 2.46 23.65
C LEU A 26 4.28 3.12 23.31
N GLY A 27 4.24 4.18 22.50
CA GLY A 27 5.41 4.95 22.07
C GLY A 27 6.27 4.30 20.99
N TYR A 28 5.95 3.11 20.50
CA TYR A 28 6.71 2.46 19.44
C TYR A 28 5.91 1.44 18.64
N ALA A 29 6.47 1.03 17.53
CA ALA A 29 5.98 -0.06 16.70
C ALA A 29 6.94 -1.24 16.72
N LEU A 30 6.41 -2.45 16.63
CA LEU A 30 7.19 -3.67 16.45
C LEU A 30 6.92 -4.27 15.08
N LEU A 31 7.99 -4.64 14.38
CA LEU A 31 7.92 -5.42 13.16
C LEU A 31 7.69 -6.89 13.49
N LEU A 32 6.58 -7.44 13.01
CA LEU A 32 6.21 -8.84 13.12
C LEU A 32 6.46 -9.56 11.80
N LYS A 33 6.76 -10.86 11.90
CA LYS A 33 6.86 -11.80 10.79
C LYS A 33 5.91 -12.97 11.03
N THR A 34 5.03 -13.24 10.08
CA THR A 34 4.22 -14.46 10.03
C THR A 34 4.83 -15.42 9.01
N ASP A 35 5.46 -16.46 9.47
CA ASP A 35 6.10 -17.49 8.62
C ASP A 35 5.04 -18.49 8.14
N TYR A 36 4.89 -18.65 6.83
CA TYR A 36 3.85 -19.50 6.26
C TYR A 36 4.14 -20.98 6.43
N ALA A 37 5.40 -21.39 6.35
CA ALA A 37 5.77 -22.81 6.49
C ALA A 37 5.60 -23.29 7.93
N ALA A 38 5.98 -22.46 8.89
CA ALA A 38 5.85 -22.77 10.32
C ALA A 38 4.44 -22.51 10.86
N ALA A 39 3.62 -21.69 10.18
CA ALA A 39 2.35 -21.15 10.68
C ALA A 39 2.51 -20.45 12.04
N VAL A 40 3.53 -19.61 12.17
CA VAL A 40 3.87 -18.88 13.40
C VAL A 40 4.10 -17.41 13.11
N GLN A 41 3.50 -16.55 13.93
CA GLN A 41 3.83 -15.12 13.97
C GLN A 41 4.80 -14.88 15.14
N SER A 42 5.86 -14.15 14.88
CA SER A 42 6.85 -13.75 15.88
C SER A 42 7.31 -12.30 15.65
N VAL A 43 7.93 -11.71 16.66
CA VAL A 43 8.69 -10.47 16.45
C VAL A 43 9.84 -10.77 15.49
N CYS A 44 10.11 -9.89 14.53
CA CYS A 44 11.20 -10.02 13.57
C CYS A 44 12.56 -9.75 14.26
N CYS A 45 12.83 -10.54 15.30
CA CYS A 45 14.01 -10.45 16.14
C CYS A 45 14.40 -11.85 16.62
N ALA A 46 15.65 -12.25 16.37
CA ALA A 46 16.23 -13.50 16.83
C ALA A 46 17.32 -13.29 17.89
N VAL A 47 17.44 -12.09 18.46
CA VAL A 47 18.40 -11.79 19.52
C VAL A 47 17.98 -12.48 20.81
N PRO A 48 18.80 -13.38 21.39
CA PRO A 48 18.45 -14.12 22.60
C PRO A 48 18.16 -13.20 23.79
N GLY A 49 17.03 -13.41 24.46
CA GLY A 49 16.63 -12.65 25.64
C GLY A 49 16.23 -11.19 25.39
N CYS A 50 15.99 -10.82 24.13
CA CYS A 50 15.52 -9.48 23.79
C CYS A 50 14.09 -9.25 24.31
N ALA A 51 13.89 -8.16 25.06
CA ALA A 51 12.57 -7.76 25.56
C ALA A 51 11.70 -7.04 24.51
N HIS A 52 12.28 -6.67 23.37
CA HIS A 52 11.65 -5.97 22.24
C HIS A 52 11.08 -4.58 22.56
N ASP A 53 11.60 -3.91 23.60
CA ASP A 53 11.08 -2.65 24.12
C ASP A 53 12.06 -1.46 23.97
N THR A 54 13.19 -1.69 23.34
CA THR A 54 14.23 -0.65 23.13
C THR A 54 14.80 -0.70 21.73
N ASP A 55 15.50 0.38 21.35
CA ASP A 55 16.16 0.52 20.04
C ASP A 55 17.28 -0.51 19.79
N ALA A 56 17.74 -1.20 20.83
CA ALA A 56 18.66 -2.34 20.69
C ALA A 56 18.00 -3.55 19.98
N CYS A 57 16.68 -3.62 19.95
CA CYS A 57 15.94 -4.64 19.23
C CYS A 57 15.88 -4.30 17.74
N PRO A 58 16.25 -5.23 16.83
CA PRO A 58 16.14 -5.00 15.39
C PRO A 58 14.71 -4.70 14.90
N ALA A 59 13.72 -5.21 15.59
CA ALA A 59 12.31 -5.05 15.24
C ALA A 59 11.62 -3.83 15.90
N TYR A 60 12.31 -3.08 16.76
CA TYR A 60 11.77 -1.90 17.42
C TYR A 60 11.89 -0.65 16.55
N PHE A 61 10.82 0.13 16.46
CA PHE A 61 10.77 1.40 15.73
C PHE A 61 10.01 2.44 16.56
N PRO A 62 10.58 3.61 16.86
CA PRO A 62 9.92 4.60 17.72
C PRO A 62 8.67 5.18 17.04
N GLY A 63 7.65 5.53 17.84
CA GLY A 63 6.44 6.20 17.41
C GLY A 63 5.40 5.29 16.76
N ARG A 64 4.83 5.74 15.66
CA ARG A 64 3.60 5.16 15.09
C ARG A 64 3.87 4.15 14.00
N ALA A 65 3.21 2.99 14.07
CA ALA A 65 3.33 1.91 13.08
C ALA A 65 3.04 2.38 11.63
N GLY A 66 2.08 3.28 11.45
CA GLY A 66 1.73 3.82 10.13
C GLY A 66 2.77 4.76 9.50
N ARG A 67 3.91 4.96 10.16
CA ARG A 67 5.06 5.73 9.62
C ARG A 67 6.14 4.87 8.99
N TYR A 68 5.94 3.58 8.98
CA TYR A 68 6.91 2.63 8.47
C TYR A 68 6.29 1.76 7.39
N THR A 69 7.02 1.58 6.31
CA THR A 69 6.68 0.64 5.23
C THR A 69 7.76 -0.42 5.16
N VAL A 70 7.35 -1.69 5.12
CA VAL A 70 8.29 -2.80 5.05
C VAL A 70 8.35 -3.41 3.66
N VAL A 71 9.53 -3.85 3.26
CA VAL A 71 9.76 -4.68 2.08
C VAL A 71 10.84 -5.71 2.38
N ALA A 72 10.70 -6.92 1.87
CA ALA A 72 11.73 -7.93 1.95
C ALA A 72 12.39 -8.14 0.58
N ALA A 73 13.71 -8.20 0.56
CA ALA A 73 14.50 -8.44 -0.64
C ALA A 73 15.63 -9.44 -0.33
N GLY A 74 15.54 -10.65 -0.87
CA GLY A 74 16.36 -11.77 -0.45
C GLY A 74 16.12 -12.11 1.02
N ASP A 75 17.19 -12.24 1.79
CA ASP A 75 17.12 -12.56 3.23
C ASP A 75 17.05 -11.32 4.14
N THR A 76 17.04 -10.11 3.55
CA THR A 76 17.06 -8.85 4.28
C THR A 76 15.68 -8.21 4.25
N VAL A 77 15.23 -7.75 5.41
CA VAL A 77 14.04 -6.94 5.55
C VAL A 77 14.45 -5.47 5.59
N TYR A 78 13.82 -4.66 4.76
CA TYR A 78 14.04 -3.22 4.73
C TYR A 78 12.80 -2.50 5.23
N VAL A 79 13.04 -1.42 5.98
CA VAL A 79 11.96 -0.58 6.50
C VAL A 79 12.22 0.86 6.07
N TRP A 80 11.29 1.40 5.29
CA TRP A 80 11.26 2.80 4.93
C TRP A 80 10.52 3.59 6.00
N HIS A 81 11.16 4.65 6.50
CA HIS A 81 10.53 5.61 7.41
C HIS A 81 9.89 6.76 6.63
N ILE A 82 8.58 6.90 6.77
CA ILE A 82 7.79 7.96 6.14
C ILE A 82 7.83 9.19 7.04
N SER A 83 8.61 10.20 6.69
CA SER A 83 8.82 11.40 7.52
C SER A 83 8.10 12.64 7.01
N PHE A 84 6.82 12.53 6.63
CA PHE A 84 6.01 13.66 6.14
C PHE A 84 5.97 14.87 7.08
N PHE A 85 6.16 14.64 8.36
CA PHE A 85 6.08 15.67 9.40
C PHE A 85 7.41 15.81 10.12
N TYR A 86 8.52 15.73 9.37
CA TYR A 86 9.83 15.99 9.96
C TYR A 86 9.82 17.35 10.67
N ASP A 87 10.17 17.32 11.96
CA ASP A 87 10.23 18.47 12.84
C ASP A 87 11.54 18.40 13.64
N ASP A 88 12.31 19.47 13.64
CA ASP A 88 13.56 19.61 14.39
C ASP A 88 13.36 20.27 15.77
N GLN A 89 12.12 20.42 16.22
CA GLN A 89 11.77 20.94 17.53
C GLN A 89 12.46 20.16 18.65
N SER A 90 12.97 20.84 19.67
CA SER A 90 13.52 20.17 20.84
C SER A 90 12.46 19.37 21.60
N TRP A 91 12.89 18.31 22.30
CA TRP A 91 11.95 17.55 23.14
C TRP A 91 11.25 18.43 24.17
N ASP A 92 11.97 19.33 24.82
CA ASP A 92 11.43 20.17 25.89
C ASP A 92 10.34 21.11 25.35
N ASP A 93 10.55 21.71 24.18
CA ASP A 93 9.56 22.59 23.54
C ASP A 93 8.34 21.77 23.07
N TYR A 94 8.56 20.64 22.43
CA TYR A 94 7.50 19.72 22.01
C TYR A 94 6.66 19.24 23.19
N TRP A 95 7.32 18.81 24.26
CA TRP A 95 6.64 18.32 25.45
C TRP A 95 5.82 19.42 26.16
N ALA A 96 6.39 20.62 26.30
CA ALA A 96 5.68 21.76 26.85
C ALA A 96 4.42 22.11 26.04
N GLU A 97 4.51 22.07 24.70
CA GLU A 97 3.36 22.27 23.82
C GLU A 97 2.28 21.20 24.04
N LYS A 98 2.66 19.92 24.13
CA LYS A 98 1.69 18.81 24.33
C LYS A 98 0.97 18.92 25.68
N LEU A 99 1.70 19.27 26.74
CA LEU A 99 1.08 19.51 28.05
C LEU A 99 0.11 20.73 28.01
N ALA A 100 0.50 21.81 27.33
CA ALA A 100 -0.35 23.00 27.21
C ALA A 100 -1.60 22.79 26.34
N SER A 101 -1.57 21.82 25.42
CA SER A 101 -2.69 21.53 24.51
C SER A 101 -3.90 20.85 25.15
N GLY A 102 -3.78 20.40 26.40
CA GLY A 102 -4.82 19.62 27.12
C GLY A 102 -5.10 18.25 26.51
N VAL A 103 -4.22 17.73 25.65
CA VAL A 103 -4.39 16.40 25.05
C VAL A 103 -4.34 15.27 26.07
N ARG A 104 -3.68 15.50 27.23
CA ARG A 104 -3.59 14.56 28.34
C ARG A 104 -4.97 14.16 28.88
N ASP A 105 -5.93 15.08 28.84
CA ASP A 105 -7.28 14.89 29.39
C ASP A 105 -8.28 14.33 28.37
N ARG A 106 -7.80 13.89 27.22
CA ARG A 106 -8.63 13.35 26.13
C ARG A 106 -8.43 11.86 25.98
N GLU A 107 -9.51 11.15 25.65
CA GLU A 107 -9.44 9.73 25.28
C GLU A 107 -8.54 9.54 24.03
N PRO A 108 -7.67 8.53 24.02
CA PRO A 108 -7.45 7.47 25.02
C PRO A 108 -6.38 7.79 26.07
N PHE A 109 -5.83 9.00 26.07
CA PHE A 109 -4.66 9.37 26.91
C PHE A 109 -5.01 9.59 28.37
N ASP A 110 -6.27 9.90 28.68
CA ASP A 110 -6.78 10.13 30.04
C ASP A 110 -6.66 8.89 30.95
N THR A 111 -6.53 7.70 30.35
CA THR A 111 -6.36 6.43 31.09
C THR A 111 -4.90 6.07 31.37
N LEU A 112 -3.93 6.73 30.73
CA LEU A 112 -2.51 6.44 30.89
C LEU A 112 -1.96 7.01 32.20
N THR A 113 -0.95 6.40 32.76
CA THR A 113 -0.11 7.04 33.79
C THR A 113 0.72 8.16 33.16
N ASP A 114 1.28 9.07 33.96
CA ASP A 114 2.13 10.16 33.44
C ASP A 114 3.38 9.62 32.73
N ALA A 115 3.94 8.53 33.23
CA ALA A 115 5.10 7.88 32.60
C ALA A 115 4.73 7.23 31.24
N GLU A 116 3.58 6.59 31.15
CA GLU A 116 3.08 6.02 29.90
C GLU A 116 2.74 7.12 28.88
N PHE A 117 2.12 8.20 29.31
CA PHE A 117 1.82 9.35 28.46
C PHE A 117 3.11 9.98 27.93
N GLU A 118 4.12 10.20 28.80
CA GLU A 118 5.43 10.68 28.37
C GLU A 118 6.10 9.72 27.38
N ALA A 119 6.08 8.41 27.64
CA ALA A 119 6.67 7.41 26.77
C ALA A 119 6.03 7.38 25.38
N GLU A 120 4.69 7.50 25.30
CA GLU A 120 3.96 7.60 24.03
C GLU A 120 4.41 8.80 23.22
N TYR A 121 4.43 9.99 23.83
CA TYR A 121 4.83 11.19 23.13
C TYR A 121 6.32 11.29 22.85
N ARG A 122 7.16 10.66 23.68
CA ARG A 122 8.59 10.54 23.42
C ARG A 122 8.84 9.73 22.15
N GLY A 123 8.11 8.63 21.98
CA GLY A 123 8.17 7.82 20.76
C GLY A 123 7.73 8.62 19.52
N ILE A 124 6.60 9.31 19.60
CA ILE A 124 6.09 10.16 18.50
C ILE A 124 7.08 11.28 18.15
N TRP A 125 7.65 11.95 19.15
CA TRP A 125 8.65 12.98 18.92
C TRP A 125 9.91 12.39 18.26
N THR A 126 10.40 11.25 18.72
CA THR A 126 11.56 10.57 18.13
C THR A 126 11.30 10.22 16.66
N GLU A 127 10.09 9.72 16.34
CA GLU A 127 9.68 9.45 14.97
C GLU A 127 9.68 10.74 14.14
N GLN A 128 9.04 11.81 14.63
CA GLN A 128 8.91 13.09 13.91
C GLN A 128 10.23 13.82 13.72
N SER A 129 11.17 13.69 14.66
CA SER A 129 12.51 14.26 14.57
C SER A 129 13.52 13.35 13.83
N THR A 130 13.07 12.19 13.36
CA THR A 130 13.88 11.30 12.54
C THR A 130 13.76 11.71 11.06
N PRO A 131 14.86 12.05 10.39
CA PRO A 131 14.84 12.35 8.94
C PRO A 131 14.43 11.12 8.13
N PRO A 132 14.07 11.30 6.83
CA PRO A 132 13.81 10.16 5.96
C PRO A 132 14.98 9.19 6.00
N CYS A 133 14.68 7.93 6.20
CA CYS A 133 15.72 6.92 6.29
C CYS A 133 15.24 5.54 5.87
N LEU A 134 16.20 4.71 5.50
CA LEU A 134 16.01 3.30 5.23
C LEU A 134 16.73 2.49 6.32
N TYR A 135 16.03 1.55 6.92
CA TYR A 135 16.62 0.56 7.82
C TYR A 135 16.79 -0.76 7.08
N ALA A 136 17.99 -1.34 7.15
CA ALA A 136 18.21 -2.75 6.83
C ALA A 136 18.16 -3.54 8.14
N VAL A 137 17.22 -4.46 8.26
CA VAL A 137 16.94 -5.23 9.47
C VAL A 137 17.53 -6.63 9.32
N ASP A 138 18.49 -6.96 10.17
CA ASP A 138 18.97 -8.32 10.39
C ASP A 138 18.38 -8.80 11.73
N PRO A 139 17.45 -9.78 11.72
CA PRO A 139 16.80 -10.24 12.94
C PRO A 139 17.75 -10.76 14.00
N ALA A 140 18.95 -11.23 13.63
CA ALA A 140 19.92 -11.81 14.55
C ALA A 140 20.99 -10.82 15.04
N ALA A 141 21.33 -9.81 14.20
CA ALA A 141 22.46 -8.91 14.44
C ALA A 141 22.04 -7.47 14.79
N GLY A 142 20.81 -7.05 14.44
CA GLY A 142 20.34 -5.69 14.69
C GLY A 142 19.77 -5.01 13.45
N LYS A 143 19.76 -3.69 13.45
CA LYS A 143 19.36 -2.90 12.27
C LYS A 143 20.39 -1.84 11.94
N THR A 144 20.57 -1.60 10.66
CA THR A 144 21.43 -0.52 10.16
C THR A 144 20.55 0.56 9.55
N ARG A 145 20.72 1.79 9.99
CA ARG A 145 20.03 2.96 9.47
C ARG A 145 20.89 3.69 8.44
N THR A 146 20.27 4.04 7.33
CA THR A 146 20.84 4.93 6.30
C THR A 146 19.97 6.16 6.19
N ASP A 147 20.51 7.32 6.60
CA ASP A 147 19.80 8.59 6.48
C ASP A 147 19.80 9.07 5.03
N LEU A 148 18.66 9.61 4.62
CA LEU A 148 18.46 10.19 3.30
C LEU A 148 18.34 11.72 3.42
N PRO A 149 18.62 12.46 2.35
CA PRO A 149 18.39 13.91 2.34
C PRO A 149 16.94 14.24 2.66
N LEU A 150 16.69 15.34 3.39
CA LEU A 150 15.34 15.80 3.77
C LEU A 150 14.40 16.00 2.58
N THR A 151 14.94 16.20 1.37
CA THR A 151 14.14 16.26 0.14
C THR A 151 13.37 14.99 -0.14
N TYR A 152 13.73 13.87 0.49
CA TYR A 152 13.02 12.59 0.36
C TYR A 152 11.84 12.42 1.34
N ARG A 153 11.63 13.36 2.28
CA ARG A 153 10.54 13.27 3.27
C ARG A 153 9.14 13.16 2.63
N ASP A 154 8.96 13.76 1.46
CA ASP A 154 7.69 13.85 0.76
C ASP A 154 7.52 12.75 -0.31
N TYR A 155 8.29 11.67 -0.24
CA TYR A 155 8.17 10.55 -1.18
C TYR A 155 7.39 9.39 -0.57
N THR A 156 6.52 8.78 -1.40
CA THR A 156 5.95 7.46 -1.16
C THR A 156 6.74 6.41 -1.93
N MET A 157 6.89 5.21 -1.36
CA MET A 157 7.52 4.09 -2.06
C MET A 157 6.45 3.24 -2.70
N ASP A 158 6.46 3.17 -4.03
CA ASP A 158 5.37 2.59 -4.81
C ASP A 158 5.71 1.21 -5.38
N ALA A 159 6.99 0.90 -5.56
CA ALA A 159 7.43 -0.37 -6.12
C ALA A 159 8.81 -0.80 -5.60
N CYS A 160 9.07 -2.11 -5.67
CA CYS A 160 10.38 -2.71 -5.38
C CYS A 160 10.67 -3.83 -6.37
N ASP A 161 11.88 -3.86 -6.92
CA ASP A 161 12.32 -4.94 -7.83
C ASP A 161 13.13 -6.05 -7.14
N GLY A 162 13.20 -6.00 -5.81
CA GLY A 162 14.03 -6.90 -5.01
C GLY A 162 15.47 -6.42 -4.82
N SER A 163 15.86 -5.32 -5.44
CA SER A 163 17.17 -4.67 -5.26
C SER A 163 17.05 -3.15 -5.11
N THR A 164 16.00 -2.56 -5.61
CA THR A 164 15.80 -1.12 -5.67
C THR A 164 14.36 -0.78 -5.28
N LEU A 165 14.19 0.20 -4.41
CA LEU A 165 12.92 0.85 -4.13
C LEU A 165 12.71 2.00 -5.12
N TYR A 166 11.49 2.14 -5.57
CA TYR A 166 11.04 3.24 -6.45
C TYR A 166 9.93 4.01 -5.76
N GLY A 167 10.00 5.32 -5.81
CA GLY A 167 9.01 6.19 -5.21
C GLY A 167 8.73 7.42 -6.03
N GLU A 168 7.55 7.97 -5.81
CA GLU A 168 7.07 9.22 -6.39
C GLU A 168 6.96 10.28 -5.30
N GLY A 169 7.38 11.50 -5.60
CA GLY A 169 7.25 12.62 -4.69
C GLY A 169 5.78 12.99 -4.51
N VAL A 170 5.37 13.09 -3.26
CA VAL A 170 4.03 13.58 -2.92
C VAL A 170 3.98 15.08 -3.19
N THR A 171 3.55 15.46 -4.37
CA THR A 171 3.20 16.85 -4.63
C THR A 171 1.87 17.15 -3.95
N ILE A 172 1.92 17.82 -2.81
CA ILE A 172 0.71 18.24 -2.09
C ILE A 172 -0.08 19.23 -2.94
N PRO A 173 -1.41 19.11 -3.02
CA PRO A 173 -2.33 18.39 -2.16
C PRO A 173 -3.15 17.29 -2.82
N TYR A 174 -3.27 16.22 -2.14
CA TYR A 174 -4.05 15.03 -2.45
C TYR A 174 -5.57 15.24 -2.54
N ARG A 175 -6.12 16.44 -2.54
CA ARG A 175 -7.56 16.57 -2.26
C ARG A 175 -8.36 17.59 -3.03
N THR A 176 -7.82 18.28 -3.96
CA THR A 176 -8.67 19.14 -4.77
C THR A 176 -8.34 18.96 -6.22
N GLN A 177 -9.37 18.50 -6.93
CA GLN A 177 -9.64 18.79 -8.33
C GLN A 177 -8.45 19.45 -9.03
N VAL A 178 -7.97 18.85 -10.13
CA VAL A 178 -6.96 19.38 -11.01
C VAL A 178 -6.28 20.65 -10.50
N SER A 179 -5.32 20.46 -9.61
CA SER A 179 -4.50 21.57 -9.19
C SER A 179 -3.53 21.86 -10.31
N PRO A 180 -3.43 23.08 -10.81
CA PRO A 180 -2.40 23.47 -11.76
C PRO A 180 -0.98 23.09 -11.31
N GLY A 181 -0.76 22.85 -10.02
CA GLY A 181 0.50 22.34 -9.46
C GLY A 181 0.87 20.89 -9.83
N ARG A 182 -0.02 20.13 -10.45
CA ARG A 182 0.28 18.79 -11.02
C ARG A 182 0.75 18.82 -12.48
N ILE A 183 0.81 19.97 -13.10
CA ILE A 183 1.23 20.12 -14.49
C ILE A 183 2.75 20.19 -14.63
N GLY A 184 3.45 20.33 -13.51
CA GLY A 184 4.90 20.26 -13.46
C GLY A 184 5.42 18.82 -13.51
N PRO A 185 6.72 18.69 -13.80
CA PRO A 185 7.37 17.37 -13.74
C PRO A 185 7.25 16.79 -12.34
N THR A 186 6.84 15.54 -12.24
CA THR A 186 6.70 14.84 -10.98
C THR A 186 8.09 14.34 -10.51
N PRO A 187 8.56 14.75 -9.33
CA PRO A 187 9.80 14.20 -8.80
C PRO A 187 9.62 12.72 -8.47
N ALA A 188 10.62 11.93 -8.82
CA ALA A 188 10.66 10.51 -8.50
C ALA A 188 12.03 10.15 -7.92
N CYS A 189 12.10 9.03 -7.24
CA CYS A 189 13.36 8.53 -6.68
C CYS A 189 13.51 7.02 -6.88
N ARG A 190 14.75 6.59 -6.85
CA ARG A 190 15.14 5.20 -6.70
C ARG A 190 16.20 5.07 -5.61
N ILE A 191 16.10 4.02 -4.83
CA ILE A 191 17.00 3.74 -3.71
C ILE A 191 17.53 2.33 -3.86
N ASP A 192 18.83 2.18 -4.05
CA ASP A 192 19.48 0.89 -4.03
C ASP A 192 19.49 0.31 -2.61
N LEU A 193 18.87 -0.85 -2.43
CA LEU A 193 18.66 -1.44 -1.10
C LEU A 193 19.96 -1.91 -0.45
N ALA A 194 20.95 -2.34 -1.23
CA ALA A 194 22.19 -2.86 -0.69
C ALA A 194 23.12 -1.75 -0.19
N THR A 195 23.12 -0.60 -0.86
CA THR A 195 24.02 0.52 -0.57
C THR A 195 23.33 1.68 0.15
N GLY A 196 22.01 1.76 0.10
CA GLY A 196 21.23 2.91 0.55
C GLY A 196 21.43 4.15 -0.34
N GLN A 197 22.09 4.01 -1.50
CA GLN A 197 22.25 5.13 -2.42
C GLN A 197 20.89 5.52 -3.02
N ALA A 198 20.58 6.79 -2.90
CA ALA A 198 19.35 7.37 -3.39
C ALA A 198 19.64 8.33 -4.54
N GLU A 199 18.86 8.23 -5.60
CA GLU A 199 18.89 9.12 -6.74
C GLU A 199 17.49 9.68 -6.99
N THR A 200 17.42 11.00 -7.23
CA THR A 200 16.20 11.64 -7.71
C THR A 200 16.26 11.79 -9.22
N PHE A 201 15.12 11.66 -9.84
CA PHE A 201 14.89 11.97 -11.23
C PHE A 201 13.49 12.57 -11.40
N VAL A 202 13.12 12.88 -12.61
CA VAL A 202 11.86 13.56 -12.89
C VAL A 202 11.10 12.74 -13.91
N LEU A 203 9.85 12.43 -13.62
CA LEU A 203 8.94 11.85 -14.56
C LEU A 203 8.49 12.90 -15.58
N GLU A 204 8.03 12.47 -16.73
CA GLU A 204 7.44 13.36 -17.72
C GLU A 204 6.25 14.15 -17.12
N PRO A 205 5.95 15.35 -17.61
CA PRO A 205 4.78 16.08 -17.15
C PRO A 205 3.52 15.22 -17.20
N THR A 206 2.73 15.23 -16.14
CA THR A 206 1.52 14.40 -15.95
C THR A 206 1.74 12.91 -15.79
N GLU A 207 2.98 12.44 -15.75
CA GLU A 207 3.29 11.03 -15.57
C GLU A 207 3.29 10.65 -14.09
N HIS A 208 2.73 9.47 -13.79
CA HIS A 208 2.66 8.89 -12.44
C HIS A 208 2.98 7.40 -12.48
N TYR A 209 3.57 6.88 -11.41
CA TYR A 209 3.66 5.44 -11.20
C TYR A 209 2.30 4.86 -10.85
N LEU A 210 1.98 3.72 -11.44
CA LEU A 210 0.78 2.98 -11.13
C LEU A 210 1.09 1.72 -10.31
N ALA A 211 2.00 0.88 -10.80
CA ALA A 211 2.33 -0.40 -10.18
C ALA A 211 3.61 -1.02 -10.74
N GLY A 212 4.11 -2.08 -10.10
CA GLY A 212 5.02 -3.03 -10.71
C GLY A 212 4.26 -4.00 -11.63
N PHE A 213 4.71 -4.19 -12.87
CA PHE A 213 4.05 -5.03 -13.86
C PHE A 213 5.05 -5.75 -14.76
N ASP A 214 5.07 -7.07 -14.70
CA ASP A 214 5.92 -7.92 -15.55
C ASP A 214 7.38 -7.45 -15.67
N GLY A 215 8.00 -7.19 -14.52
CA GLY A 215 9.41 -6.79 -14.44
C GLY A 215 9.71 -5.34 -14.85
N ALA A 216 8.70 -4.52 -15.05
CA ALA A 216 8.78 -3.10 -15.32
C ALA A 216 7.93 -2.29 -14.33
N LEU A 217 8.05 -0.98 -14.33
CA LEU A 217 7.09 -0.07 -13.73
C LEU A 217 6.00 0.23 -14.74
N LEU A 218 4.76 0.18 -14.30
CA LEU A 218 3.64 0.69 -15.06
C LEU A 218 3.50 2.17 -14.75
N THR A 219 3.42 3.01 -15.77
CA THR A 219 3.21 4.45 -15.64
C THR A 219 2.00 4.90 -16.45
N CYS A 220 1.37 5.96 -16.00
CA CYS A 220 0.27 6.64 -16.70
C CYS A 220 0.67 8.08 -16.97
N ARG A 221 0.40 8.60 -18.18
CA ARG A 221 0.54 10.01 -18.49
C ARG A 221 -0.60 10.50 -19.39
N TYR A 222 -0.87 11.82 -19.32
CA TYR A 222 -1.83 12.47 -20.17
C TYR A 222 -1.08 13.24 -21.27
N VAL A 223 -1.32 12.90 -22.51
CA VAL A 223 -0.66 13.48 -23.69
C VAL A 223 -1.68 14.26 -24.49
N ALA A 224 -1.41 15.54 -24.73
CA ALA A 224 -2.23 16.43 -25.56
C ALA A 224 -1.42 16.93 -26.77
N ASP A 225 -2.11 17.36 -27.83
CA ASP A 225 -1.47 17.90 -29.06
C ASP A 225 -0.60 19.15 -28.80
N ALA A 226 -0.87 19.86 -27.71
CA ALA A 226 -0.12 21.01 -27.25
C ALA A 226 0.20 20.87 -25.75
N PRO A 227 1.25 21.56 -25.26
CA PRO A 227 1.55 21.56 -23.83
C PRO A 227 0.33 21.97 -23.01
N LEU A 228 0.02 21.19 -21.97
CA LEU A 228 -1.12 21.45 -21.09
C LEU A 228 -0.91 22.80 -20.37
N PRO A 229 -1.94 23.67 -20.32
CA PRO A 229 -1.85 24.96 -19.64
C PRO A 229 -1.64 24.81 -18.14
N THR A 230 -1.02 25.81 -17.51
CA THR A 230 -0.86 25.88 -16.06
C THR A 230 -2.06 26.51 -15.34
N ASP A 231 -2.93 27.19 -16.07
CA ASP A 231 -4.20 27.72 -15.57
C ASP A 231 -5.22 26.59 -15.42
N ALA A 232 -5.91 26.52 -14.28
CA ALA A 232 -6.77 25.40 -13.93
C ALA A 232 -7.97 25.23 -14.89
N GLU A 233 -8.58 26.34 -15.33
CA GLU A 233 -9.76 26.31 -16.21
C GLU A 233 -9.35 25.90 -17.63
N GLN A 234 -8.26 26.48 -18.13
CA GLN A 234 -7.71 26.13 -19.42
C GLN A 234 -7.19 24.69 -19.45
N TYR A 235 -6.56 24.23 -18.36
CA TYR A 235 -6.14 22.82 -18.21
C TYR A 235 -7.33 21.88 -18.26
N ALA A 236 -8.39 22.15 -17.49
CA ALA A 236 -9.59 21.31 -17.47
C ALA A 236 -10.26 21.23 -18.86
N ALA A 237 -10.17 22.26 -19.66
CA ALA A 237 -10.64 22.23 -21.05
C ALA A 237 -9.68 21.44 -21.96
N ALA A 238 -8.39 21.70 -21.88
CA ALA A 238 -7.38 21.09 -22.74
C ALA A 238 -7.26 19.57 -22.53
N ILE A 239 -7.35 19.09 -21.28
CA ILE A 239 -7.20 17.66 -20.96
C ILE A 239 -8.33 16.80 -21.53
N GLN A 240 -9.49 17.38 -21.85
CA GLN A 240 -10.61 16.63 -22.45
C GLN A 240 -10.27 16.04 -23.84
N SER A 241 -9.28 16.58 -24.51
CA SER A 241 -8.79 16.06 -25.79
C SER A 241 -7.52 15.24 -25.67
N ALA A 242 -7.03 15.02 -24.46
CA ALA A 242 -5.80 14.27 -24.22
C ALA A 242 -5.99 12.77 -24.47
N THR A 243 -4.90 12.10 -24.78
CA THR A 243 -4.76 10.65 -24.76
C THR A 243 -4.15 10.25 -23.44
N VAL A 244 -4.71 9.22 -22.81
CA VAL A 244 -4.11 8.54 -21.65
C VAL A 244 -3.22 7.46 -22.20
N GLU A 245 -1.92 7.59 -21.99
CA GLU A 245 -0.93 6.58 -22.34
C GLU A 245 -0.54 5.80 -21.08
N ILE A 246 -0.57 4.50 -21.19
CA ILE A 246 -0.09 3.58 -20.16
C ILE A 246 1.15 2.89 -20.73
N ASP A 247 2.28 3.14 -20.08
CA ASP A 247 3.58 2.65 -20.52
C ASP A 247 4.17 1.65 -19.51
N ARG A 248 4.99 0.75 -20.06
CA ARG A 248 5.96 -0.01 -19.26
C ARG A 248 7.28 0.74 -19.29
N LEU A 249 7.72 1.18 -18.15
CA LEU A 249 9.00 1.87 -17.95
C LEU A 249 10.02 0.86 -17.36
N ASP A 250 11.09 0.61 -18.08
CA ASP A 250 12.27 -0.05 -17.50
C ASP A 250 12.99 0.98 -16.59
N PRO A 251 12.95 0.79 -15.28
CA PRO A 251 13.49 1.79 -14.37
C PRO A 251 15.02 1.82 -14.32
N ARG A 252 15.71 0.84 -14.92
CA ARG A 252 17.18 0.79 -14.98
C ARG A 252 17.71 1.58 -16.16
N THR A 253 17.03 1.49 -17.29
CA THR A 253 17.45 2.11 -18.54
C THR A 253 16.66 3.37 -18.87
N GLY A 254 15.49 3.58 -18.24
CA GLY A 254 14.56 4.63 -18.60
C GLY A 254 13.79 4.35 -19.92
N ALA A 255 13.98 3.15 -20.50
CA ALA A 255 13.30 2.80 -21.74
C ALA A 255 11.80 2.61 -21.52
N ARG A 256 10.99 3.17 -22.41
CA ARG A 256 9.53 3.08 -22.38
C ARG A 256 9.03 2.19 -23.50
N THR A 257 7.99 1.44 -23.21
CA THR A 257 7.27 0.64 -24.19
C THR A 257 5.78 0.86 -23.93
N GLY A 258 5.07 1.41 -24.93
CA GLY A 258 3.62 1.59 -24.86
C GLY A 258 2.93 0.25 -24.60
N LEU A 259 2.07 0.23 -23.60
CA LEU A 259 1.24 -0.93 -23.27
C LEU A 259 -0.15 -0.78 -23.87
N THR A 260 -0.79 0.37 -23.63
CA THR A 260 -2.11 0.72 -24.16
C THR A 260 -2.30 2.22 -24.13
N GLU A 261 -3.22 2.69 -24.96
CA GLU A 261 -3.63 4.08 -25.02
C GLU A 261 -5.15 4.19 -25.18
N ARG A 262 -5.74 5.28 -24.71
CA ARG A 262 -7.17 5.55 -24.86
C ARG A 262 -7.47 7.03 -24.73
N PRO A 263 -8.60 7.51 -25.27
CA PRO A 263 -9.02 8.88 -25.03
C PRO A 263 -9.22 9.16 -23.52
N TYR A 264 -8.86 10.36 -23.11
CA TYR A 264 -9.18 10.83 -21.76
C TYR A 264 -10.69 10.81 -21.51
N SER A 265 -11.10 10.48 -20.29
CA SER A 265 -12.47 10.61 -19.83
C SER A 265 -12.52 11.32 -18.49
N ASN A 266 -13.67 11.90 -18.10
CA ASN A 266 -13.80 12.54 -16.79
C ASN A 266 -13.59 11.57 -15.61
N ALA A 267 -13.65 10.27 -15.85
CA ALA A 267 -13.36 9.26 -14.85
C ALA A 267 -11.84 9.12 -14.60
N ASP A 268 -11.01 9.48 -15.57
CA ASP A 268 -9.55 9.45 -15.45
C ASP A 268 -9.01 10.44 -14.43
N TYR A 269 -9.75 11.49 -14.25
CA TYR A 269 -9.45 12.61 -13.41
C TYR A 269 -9.17 12.24 -11.93
N GLU A 270 -9.88 11.27 -11.42
CA GLU A 270 -9.74 10.84 -10.03
C GLU A 270 -8.89 9.57 -9.86
N ASN A 271 -8.64 8.81 -10.94
CA ASN A 271 -8.20 7.42 -10.87
C ASN A 271 -6.98 7.08 -11.75
N ASN A 272 -6.06 8.00 -11.99
CA ASN A 272 -4.81 7.69 -12.73
C ASN A 272 -5.06 6.84 -13.99
N GLY A 273 -5.89 7.33 -14.90
CA GLY A 273 -6.22 6.59 -16.11
C GLY A 273 -7.21 5.44 -15.91
N CYS A 274 -8.06 5.51 -14.88
CA CYS A 274 -8.99 4.45 -14.47
C CYS A 274 -8.29 3.13 -14.10
N PHE A 275 -7.00 3.18 -13.81
CA PHE A 275 -6.25 2.03 -13.34
C PHE A 275 -6.72 1.61 -11.95
N ILE A 276 -6.99 0.31 -11.79
CA ILE A 276 -7.47 -0.26 -10.53
C ILE A 276 -6.35 -1.01 -9.83
N GLY A 277 -5.56 -1.80 -10.58
CA GLY A 277 -4.51 -2.61 -10.01
C GLY A 277 -3.96 -3.64 -10.98
N VAL A 278 -2.96 -4.38 -10.53
CA VAL A 278 -2.43 -5.55 -11.23
C VAL A 278 -2.86 -6.79 -10.47
N TYR A 279 -3.58 -7.67 -11.14
CA TYR A 279 -4.09 -8.91 -10.57
C TYR A 279 -3.78 -10.07 -11.54
N ASN A 280 -3.27 -11.15 -11.02
CA ASN A 280 -2.93 -12.35 -11.79
C ASN A 280 -2.16 -12.05 -13.10
N GLY A 281 -1.20 -11.10 -13.04
CA GLY A 281 -0.35 -10.73 -14.18
C GLY A 281 -1.02 -9.89 -15.28
N LYS A 282 -2.22 -9.36 -15.04
CA LYS A 282 -2.90 -8.42 -15.94
C LYS A 282 -3.13 -7.08 -15.22
N ALA A 283 -3.03 -5.98 -15.96
CA ALA A 283 -3.45 -4.65 -15.49
C ALA A 283 -4.95 -4.49 -15.72
N TYR A 284 -5.67 -4.02 -14.71
CA TYR A 284 -7.12 -3.84 -14.71
C TYR A 284 -7.49 -2.37 -14.75
N PHE A 285 -8.46 -2.04 -15.60
CA PHE A 285 -8.95 -0.69 -15.81
C PHE A 285 -10.48 -0.68 -15.74
N GLU A 286 -11.02 0.34 -15.06
CA GLU A 286 -12.44 0.62 -15.02
C GLU A 286 -12.76 1.77 -15.98
N GLU A 287 -13.46 1.48 -17.06
CA GLU A 287 -13.85 2.47 -18.07
C GLU A 287 -15.33 2.82 -17.91
N ARG A 288 -15.63 4.12 -17.95
CA ARG A 288 -17.00 4.65 -17.85
C ARG A 288 -17.41 5.26 -19.18
N GLU A 289 -18.30 4.60 -19.88
CA GLU A 289 -18.84 5.07 -21.12
C GLU A 289 -20.18 5.80 -20.93
N ILE A 290 -20.36 6.92 -21.63
CA ILE A 290 -21.64 7.60 -21.69
C ILE A 290 -22.49 6.91 -22.74
N ILE A 291 -23.67 6.41 -22.35
CA ILE A 291 -24.64 5.83 -23.28
C ILE A 291 -25.33 6.96 -24.02
N PRO A 292 -25.12 7.10 -25.35
CA PRO A 292 -25.69 8.21 -26.13
C PRO A 292 -27.21 8.30 -25.96
N GLY A 293 -27.71 9.51 -25.68
CA GLY A 293 -29.14 9.80 -25.60
C GLY A 293 -29.86 9.34 -24.30
N SER A 294 -29.18 8.63 -23.39
CA SER A 294 -29.80 8.16 -22.15
C SER A 294 -29.45 8.98 -20.91
N GLY A 295 -28.32 9.70 -20.95
CA GLY A 295 -27.75 10.36 -19.78
C GLY A 295 -27.17 9.39 -18.73
N PHE A 296 -27.25 8.09 -18.96
CA PHE A 296 -26.66 7.07 -18.09
C PHE A 296 -25.23 6.75 -18.51
N ARG A 297 -24.42 6.35 -17.53
CA ARG A 297 -23.08 5.79 -17.73
C ARG A 297 -23.15 4.29 -17.55
N ARG A 298 -22.43 3.54 -18.40
CA ARG A 298 -22.11 2.16 -18.12
C ARG A 298 -20.65 2.05 -17.76
N THR A 299 -20.34 1.16 -16.87
CA THR A 299 -18.96 0.84 -16.48
C THR A 299 -18.55 -0.48 -17.13
N VAL A 300 -17.39 -0.47 -17.76
CA VAL A 300 -16.77 -1.62 -18.40
C VAL A 300 -15.48 -1.93 -17.66
N LEU A 301 -15.25 -3.18 -17.34
CA LEU A 301 -13.98 -3.62 -16.78
C LEU A 301 -13.14 -4.26 -17.89
N THR A 302 -11.98 -3.67 -18.13
CA THR A 302 -11.02 -4.15 -19.13
C THR A 302 -9.72 -4.59 -18.47
N THR A 303 -9.01 -5.51 -19.12
CA THR A 303 -7.68 -5.94 -18.72
C THR A 303 -6.70 -5.80 -19.86
N VAL A 304 -5.45 -5.54 -19.53
CA VAL A 304 -4.35 -5.52 -20.48
C VAL A 304 -3.24 -6.44 -19.97
N ASP A 305 -2.78 -7.39 -20.80
CA ASP A 305 -1.67 -8.26 -20.45
C ASP A 305 -0.30 -7.61 -20.78
N ALA A 306 0.78 -8.28 -20.41
CA ALA A 306 2.14 -7.78 -20.63
C ALA A 306 2.52 -7.63 -22.13
N ALA A 307 1.77 -8.22 -23.03
CA ALA A 307 1.92 -8.06 -24.48
C ALA A 307 1.06 -6.92 -25.06
N GLY A 308 0.35 -6.19 -24.22
CA GLY A 308 -0.55 -5.09 -24.63
C GLY A 308 -1.89 -5.56 -25.19
N ARG A 309 -2.25 -6.83 -25.02
CA ARG A 309 -3.54 -7.35 -25.51
C ARG A 309 -4.62 -6.96 -24.50
N ALA A 310 -5.57 -6.16 -24.98
CA ALA A 310 -6.73 -5.74 -24.21
C ALA A 310 -7.89 -6.75 -24.34
N GLU A 311 -8.59 -6.95 -23.24
CA GLU A 311 -9.76 -7.82 -23.14
C GLU A 311 -10.82 -7.16 -22.27
N THR A 312 -12.07 -7.09 -22.72
CA THR A 312 -13.20 -6.70 -21.88
C THR A 312 -13.61 -7.90 -21.03
N VAL A 313 -13.51 -7.76 -19.70
CA VAL A 313 -13.86 -8.83 -18.75
C VAL A 313 -15.33 -8.78 -18.41
N TRP A 314 -15.87 -7.58 -18.15
CA TRP A 314 -17.29 -7.36 -17.90
C TRP A 314 -17.83 -6.14 -18.59
N ASP A 315 -19.01 -6.31 -19.19
CA ASP A 315 -19.83 -5.28 -19.82
C ASP A 315 -21.32 -5.57 -19.59
N PRO A 316 -22.03 -4.87 -18.71
CA PRO A 316 -21.54 -3.87 -17.76
C PRO A 316 -20.90 -4.50 -16.52
N TRP A 317 -19.89 -3.84 -15.94
CA TRP A 317 -19.30 -4.19 -14.66
C TRP A 317 -20.30 -3.90 -13.51
N PRO A 318 -20.55 -4.85 -12.59
CA PRO A 318 -21.51 -4.69 -11.50
C PRO A 318 -20.96 -3.83 -10.34
N GLN A 319 -20.35 -2.71 -10.65
CA GLN A 319 -19.62 -1.85 -9.70
C GLN A 319 -20.50 -1.27 -8.58
N ALA A 320 -21.78 -1.08 -8.82
CA ALA A 320 -22.69 -0.63 -7.77
C ALA A 320 -22.72 -1.58 -6.54
N GLU A 321 -22.22 -2.81 -6.71
CA GLU A 321 -22.20 -3.82 -5.66
C GLU A 321 -20.76 -4.19 -5.21
N TRP A 322 -19.77 -4.15 -6.11
CA TRP A 322 -18.44 -4.69 -5.85
C TRP A 322 -17.33 -3.76 -6.31
N VAL A 323 -16.28 -3.67 -5.49
CA VAL A 323 -15.02 -2.99 -5.78
C VAL A 323 -13.89 -4.01 -5.75
N LEU A 324 -12.97 -3.92 -6.71
CA LEU A 324 -11.77 -4.75 -6.72
C LEU A 324 -10.88 -4.42 -5.52
N GLY A 325 -10.47 -5.45 -4.80
CA GLY A 325 -9.69 -5.35 -3.57
C GLY A 325 -8.36 -6.07 -3.63
N ASP A 326 -8.17 -7.12 -2.84
CA ASP A 326 -6.88 -7.78 -2.71
C ASP A 326 -6.60 -8.82 -3.81
N ASP A 327 -5.33 -8.88 -4.25
CA ASP A 327 -4.86 -9.89 -5.20
C ASP A 327 -4.62 -11.23 -4.50
N GLY A 328 -5.53 -12.16 -4.69
CA GLY A 328 -5.40 -13.55 -4.25
C GLY A 328 -4.78 -14.49 -5.31
N GLY A 329 -4.30 -13.96 -6.42
CA GLY A 329 -3.82 -14.76 -7.56
C GLY A 329 -4.93 -15.04 -8.57
N ARG A 330 -5.32 -16.33 -8.75
CA ARG A 330 -6.47 -16.67 -9.59
C ARG A 330 -7.74 -15.94 -9.16
N TYR A 331 -7.94 -15.75 -7.86
CA TYR A 331 -9.11 -15.06 -7.31
C TYR A 331 -8.77 -13.64 -6.91
N ILE A 332 -9.56 -12.67 -7.35
CA ILE A 332 -9.52 -11.30 -6.84
C ILE A 332 -10.57 -11.17 -5.74
N TRP A 333 -10.16 -10.65 -4.59
CA TRP A 333 -11.09 -10.31 -3.53
C TRP A 333 -11.88 -9.05 -3.90
N LEU A 334 -13.18 -9.12 -3.76
CA LEU A 334 -14.12 -8.04 -4.00
C LEU A 334 -14.72 -7.60 -2.68
N TYR A 335 -14.88 -6.30 -2.52
CA TYR A 335 -15.53 -5.71 -1.36
C TYR A 335 -16.79 -4.97 -1.82
N ARG A 336 -17.86 -5.06 -1.03
CA ARG A 336 -19.06 -4.26 -1.28
C ARG A 336 -18.76 -2.82 -0.90
N ASP A 337 -18.97 -1.90 -1.84
CA ASP A 337 -18.86 -0.46 -1.59
C ASP A 337 -20.04 -0.01 -0.71
N ASN A 338 -19.80 0.01 0.58
CA ASN A 338 -20.80 0.48 1.55
C ASN A 338 -20.13 1.50 2.47
N TYR A 339 -20.15 2.77 2.05
CA TYR A 339 -19.53 3.90 2.75
C TYR A 339 -19.91 4.03 4.24
N ASN A 340 -20.90 3.29 4.72
CA ASN A 340 -21.45 3.42 6.05
C ASN A 340 -21.24 2.22 6.99
N THR A 341 -20.62 1.15 6.55
CA THR A 341 -20.37 -0.01 7.43
C THR A 341 -18.96 -0.55 7.26
N SER A 342 -18.23 -0.60 8.36
CA SER A 342 -16.87 -1.17 8.46
C SER A 342 -16.78 -2.68 8.16
N TYR A 343 -17.87 -3.31 7.69
CA TYR A 343 -17.99 -4.75 7.46
C TYR A 343 -18.64 -4.99 6.10
N ALA A 344 -17.86 -4.73 5.06
CA ALA A 344 -18.32 -5.01 3.71
C ALA A 344 -18.43 -6.52 3.49
N ALA A 345 -19.53 -6.95 2.91
CA ALA A 345 -19.60 -8.29 2.35
C ALA A 345 -18.46 -8.46 1.35
N CYS A 346 -17.80 -9.60 1.37
CA CYS A 346 -16.74 -9.94 0.43
C CYS A 346 -17.25 -10.96 -0.59
N ALA A 347 -16.67 -10.94 -1.78
CA ALA A 347 -16.82 -11.98 -2.78
C ALA A 347 -15.47 -12.27 -3.42
N LEU A 348 -15.38 -13.36 -4.12
CA LEU A 348 -14.22 -13.75 -4.93
C LEU A 348 -14.59 -13.69 -6.40
N LEU A 349 -13.77 -13.05 -7.19
CA LEU A 349 -13.81 -13.10 -8.63
C LEU A 349 -12.79 -14.11 -9.11
N ASP A 350 -13.23 -15.19 -9.72
CA ASP A 350 -12.36 -16.11 -10.44
C ASP A 350 -11.97 -15.49 -11.80
N THR A 351 -10.69 -15.16 -11.96
CA THR A 351 -10.18 -14.50 -13.17
C THR A 351 -10.13 -15.43 -14.39
N GLU A 352 -10.23 -16.74 -14.21
CA GLU A 352 -10.25 -17.70 -15.31
C GLU A 352 -11.67 -17.89 -15.87
N THR A 353 -12.67 -17.88 -14.99
CA THR A 353 -14.06 -18.16 -15.38
C THR A 353 -14.95 -16.92 -15.43
N GLY A 354 -14.52 -15.81 -14.81
CA GLY A 354 -15.34 -14.62 -14.62
C GLY A 354 -16.43 -14.77 -13.58
N GLN A 355 -16.48 -15.87 -12.84
CA GLN A 355 -17.53 -16.11 -11.85
C GLN A 355 -17.26 -15.32 -10.57
N ILE A 356 -18.28 -14.67 -10.04
CA ILE A 356 -18.26 -14.02 -8.72
C ILE A 356 -18.96 -14.93 -7.71
N THR A 357 -18.24 -15.31 -6.66
CA THR A 357 -18.76 -16.17 -5.59
C THR A 357 -18.71 -15.41 -4.27
N PRO A 358 -19.85 -15.20 -3.56
CA PRO A 358 -19.84 -14.56 -2.25
C PRO A 358 -18.99 -15.34 -1.24
N VAL A 359 -18.21 -14.64 -0.44
CA VAL A 359 -17.51 -15.20 0.73
C VAL A 359 -18.53 -15.37 1.84
N THR A 360 -18.74 -16.63 2.25
CA THR A 360 -19.71 -16.99 3.30
C THR A 360 -19.03 -17.34 4.62
N GLN A 361 -17.72 -17.48 4.63
CA GLN A 361 -16.95 -17.74 5.84
C GLN A 361 -17.03 -16.52 6.79
N ALA A 362 -17.26 -16.80 8.05
CA ALA A 362 -17.31 -15.80 9.10
C ALA A 362 -16.04 -15.85 9.95
N LEU A 363 -15.74 -14.75 10.62
CA LEU A 363 -14.70 -14.74 11.64
C LEU A 363 -15.05 -15.73 12.76
N GLN A 364 -14.04 -16.43 13.28
CA GLN A 364 -14.21 -17.32 14.44
C GLN A 364 -14.48 -16.54 15.73
N THR A 365 -13.90 -15.34 15.83
CA THR A 365 -14.08 -14.41 16.94
C THR A 365 -14.27 -12.99 16.42
N GLY A 366 -15.12 -12.22 17.09
CA GLY A 366 -15.45 -10.85 16.68
C GLY A 366 -16.58 -10.79 15.67
N SER A 367 -16.72 -9.64 15.03
CA SER A 367 -17.72 -9.38 14.00
C SER A 367 -17.04 -8.89 12.73
N GLY A 368 -17.51 -9.35 11.58
CA GLY A 368 -16.99 -8.95 10.28
C GLY A 368 -16.76 -10.12 9.34
N ALA A 369 -16.20 -9.83 8.18
CA ALA A 369 -15.87 -10.81 7.17
C ALA A 369 -14.38 -11.22 7.27
N VAL A 370 -14.12 -12.46 6.88
CA VAL A 370 -12.74 -12.94 6.64
C VAL A 370 -12.12 -12.06 5.58
N SER A 371 -10.85 -11.70 5.73
CA SER A 371 -10.12 -10.87 4.75
C SER A 371 -8.74 -11.42 4.45
N LEU A 372 -8.28 -11.23 3.21
CA LEU A 372 -6.96 -11.62 2.76
C LEU A 372 -5.88 -10.71 3.37
N ARG A 373 -4.74 -11.28 3.76
CA ARG A 373 -3.53 -10.56 4.16
C ARG A 373 -2.35 -10.87 3.28
N GLY A 374 -2.20 -12.11 2.89
CA GLY A 374 -1.07 -12.51 2.08
C GLY A 374 -1.31 -13.79 1.32
N LYS A 375 -0.38 -14.09 0.43
CA LYS A 375 -0.44 -15.20 -0.52
C LYS A 375 0.89 -15.95 -0.53
N ALA A 376 0.89 -17.17 -0.01
CA ALA A 376 2.07 -18.02 -0.01
C ALA A 376 2.41 -18.54 -1.41
N HIS A 377 3.70 -18.83 -1.64
CA HIS A 377 4.15 -19.43 -2.92
C HIS A 377 3.53 -20.80 -3.21
N ASP A 378 3.09 -21.51 -2.18
CA ASP A 378 2.45 -22.82 -2.30
C ASP A 378 0.94 -22.76 -2.59
N GLY A 379 0.40 -21.56 -2.83
CA GLY A 379 -1.01 -21.32 -3.16
C GLY A 379 -1.93 -21.09 -1.96
N ARG A 380 -1.41 -21.21 -0.72
CA ARG A 380 -2.20 -20.89 0.47
C ARG A 380 -2.35 -19.39 0.66
N TRP A 381 -3.47 -18.99 1.22
CA TRP A 381 -3.75 -17.65 1.67
C TRP A 381 -3.56 -17.50 3.18
N LEU A 382 -2.98 -16.39 3.60
CA LEU A 382 -3.07 -15.91 4.97
C LEU A 382 -4.33 -15.06 5.07
N VAL A 383 -5.27 -15.48 5.89
CA VAL A 383 -6.55 -14.80 6.09
C VAL A 383 -6.74 -14.41 7.54
N VAL A 384 -7.42 -13.27 7.78
CA VAL A 384 -7.89 -12.89 9.10
C VAL A 384 -9.09 -13.75 9.45
N ILE A 385 -9.00 -14.51 10.54
CA ILE A 385 -10.07 -15.37 11.04
C ILE A 385 -10.60 -14.93 12.40
N GLY A 386 -10.01 -13.91 13.01
CA GLY A 386 -10.48 -13.33 14.26
C GLY A 386 -10.11 -11.86 14.39
N ALA A 387 -11.02 -11.09 15.00
CA ALA A 387 -10.81 -9.68 15.32
C ALA A 387 -11.39 -9.36 16.71
N ASP A 388 -10.86 -8.35 17.38
CA ASP A 388 -11.44 -7.82 18.62
C ASP A 388 -12.55 -6.80 18.36
N SER A 389 -13.14 -6.25 19.41
CA SER A 389 -14.21 -5.26 19.31
C SER A 389 -13.79 -3.93 18.66
N ALA A 390 -12.49 -3.66 18.61
CA ALA A 390 -11.91 -2.50 17.91
C ALA A 390 -11.51 -2.83 16.46
N GLY A 391 -11.80 -4.04 15.97
CA GLY A 391 -11.45 -4.49 14.63
C GLY A 391 -9.97 -4.87 14.45
N ARG A 392 -9.20 -4.96 15.54
CA ARG A 392 -7.79 -5.39 15.45
C ARG A 392 -7.74 -6.90 15.26
N THR A 393 -6.87 -7.35 14.35
CA THR A 393 -6.68 -8.77 14.07
C THR A 393 -6.18 -9.51 15.31
N THR A 394 -6.88 -10.58 15.70
CA THR A 394 -6.55 -11.43 16.84
C THR A 394 -6.17 -12.84 16.42
N ALA A 395 -6.49 -13.25 15.20
CA ALA A 395 -6.16 -14.57 14.70
C ALA A 395 -5.99 -14.58 13.18
N TYR A 396 -4.99 -15.31 12.71
CA TYR A 396 -4.78 -15.67 11.32
C TYR A 396 -4.96 -17.17 11.09
N GLY A 397 -5.37 -17.50 9.86
CA GLY A 397 -5.38 -18.88 9.35
C GLY A 397 -4.72 -18.97 7.98
N LEU A 398 -4.09 -20.10 7.71
CA LEU A 398 -3.59 -20.46 6.37
C LEU A 398 -4.54 -21.46 5.74
N ILE A 399 -4.96 -21.19 4.51
CA ILE A 399 -5.88 -22.06 3.77
C ILE A 399 -5.52 -22.08 2.28
N ASP A 400 -5.67 -23.21 1.64
CA ASP A 400 -5.58 -23.31 0.19
C ASP A 400 -6.65 -22.43 -0.49
N ALA A 401 -6.26 -21.71 -1.54
CA ALA A 401 -7.12 -20.75 -2.21
C ALA A 401 -8.37 -21.38 -2.84
N ASP A 402 -8.22 -22.56 -3.47
CA ASP A 402 -9.34 -23.27 -4.11
C ASP A 402 -10.29 -23.87 -3.04
N GLN A 403 -9.74 -24.37 -1.94
CA GLN A 403 -10.55 -24.83 -0.80
C GLN A 403 -11.35 -23.68 -0.19
N PHE A 404 -10.74 -22.52 -0.01
CA PHE A 404 -11.43 -21.32 0.48
C PHE A 404 -12.54 -20.90 -0.49
N ALA A 405 -12.26 -20.84 -1.78
CA ALA A 405 -13.24 -20.50 -2.81
C ALA A 405 -14.39 -21.51 -2.88
N ALA A 406 -14.14 -22.76 -2.52
CA ALA A 406 -15.17 -23.80 -2.38
C ALA A 406 -15.99 -23.70 -1.06
N GLY A 407 -15.73 -22.71 -0.21
CA GLY A 407 -16.46 -22.48 1.04
C GLY A 407 -15.87 -23.19 2.26
N SER A 408 -14.68 -23.81 2.17
CA SER A 408 -14.03 -24.47 3.30
C SER A 408 -13.65 -23.47 4.39
N THR A 409 -13.65 -23.94 5.63
CA THR A 409 -13.13 -23.25 6.82
C THR A 409 -12.02 -24.06 7.49
N ASP A 410 -11.43 -25.01 6.77
CA ASP A 410 -10.37 -25.90 7.29
C ASP A 410 -8.99 -25.19 7.22
N TRP A 411 -8.91 -24.00 7.80
CA TRP A 411 -7.64 -23.29 7.89
C TRP A 411 -6.74 -23.86 8.98
N GLN A 412 -5.44 -23.87 8.69
CA GLN A 412 -4.39 -24.09 9.67
C GLN A 412 -4.24 -22.82 10.53
N PRO A 413 -4.53 -22.86 11.84
CA PRO A 413 -4.34 -21.69 12.68
C PRO A 413 -2.87 -21.27 12.72
N VAL A 414 -2.63 -19.95 12.69
CA VAL A 414 -1.32 -19.36 12.94
C VAL A 414 -1.15 -19.15 14.43
N ALA A 415 -0.04 -19.63 15.00
CA ALA A 415 0.32 -19.31 16.38
C ALA A 415 0.73 -17.83 16.45
N MET A 416 -0.19 -16.99 16.94
CA MET A 416 0.00 -15.55 17.03
C MET A 416 0.97 -15.18 18.14
N TRP A 417 1.80 -14.17 17.91
CA TRP A 417 2.61 -13.57 18.96
C TRP A 417 1.70 -12.90 20.01
N GLN A 418 1.97 -13.18 21.28
CA GLN A 418 1.12 -12.75 22.40
C GLN A 418 1.72 -11.58 23.19
N GLY A 419 2.69 -10.87 22.71
CA GLY A 419 3.34 -9.65 23.18
C GLY A 419 3.26 -9.22 24.60
#